data_c43bd7f52855d36f9580868123eedd90
#
_entry.id   c43bd7f52855d36f9580868123eedd90
#
_cell.length_a   1.000
_cell.length_b   1.000
_cell.length_c   1.000
_cell.angle_alpha   90.00
_cell.angle_beta   90.00
_cell.angle_gamma   90.00
#
_symmetry.space_group_name_H-M   'P 1'
#
loop_
_entity.id
_entity.type
_entity.pdbx_description
1 polymer ?
#
loop_
_entity_poly.entity_id
_entity_poly.type
_entity_poly.pdbx_seq_one_letter_code
_entity_poly.pdbx_strand_id
1 'polypeptide(L)'
;LTANEAYEFPMMVKSFQATYWEAAMKGMDKAAEELGVTYTAQGPNSESDIADQVNMINTAIAANPVGLGLAACDTSSVQGALQTCVDKGIPVVTFDTGIADAPEGSVVCEVCTDNNQAGSVAAENMYPAIKDVIANADGQVIIGEVNQDATGLNIQQRGTGFINKMIELIKADGKTVAVKGNEFYVNAAEGADAEEADADVVIQVAVPAQTT
;
A
#
# COMPACT_ATOMS: atom_id res chain seq x y z
N LEU A 1 -1.70 -24.57 -17.92
CA LEU A 1 -0.23 -24.54 -17.81
C LEU A 1 0.16 -25.34 -16.58
N THR A 2 1.13 -26.23 -16.72
CA THR A 2 1.69 -27.01 -15.60
C THR A 2 3.21 -26.88 -15.69
N ALA A 3 3.86 -26.77 -14.54
CA ALA A 3 5.32 -26.69 -14.48
C ALA A 3 5.93 -27.98 -15.08
N ASN A 4 7.05 -27.83 -15.75
CA ASN A 4 7.80 -28.95 -16.34
C ASN A 4 8.82 -29.57 -15.37
N GLU A 5 9.03 -28.93 -14.23
CA GLU A 5 9.94 -29.34 -13.16
C GLU A 5 9.32 -29.03 -11.79
N ALA A 6 9.89 -29.57 -10.72
CA ALA A 6 9.50 -29.25 -9.37
C ALA A 6 10.14 -27.91 -8.94
N TYR A 7 9.39 -26.83 -9.02
CA TYR A 7 9.81 -25.50 -8.56
C TYR A 7 9.26 -25.23 -7.17
N GLU A 8 10.05 -24.53 -6.36
CA GLU A 8 9.65 -23.97 -5.08
C GLU A 8 9.86 -22.45 -5.10
N PHE A 9 8.81 -21.70 -4.69
CA PHE A 9 8.83 -20.25 -4.67
C PHE A 9 8.76 -19.74 -3.22
N PRO A 10 9.75 -18.95 -2.74
CA PRO A 10 9.56 -18.16 -1.52
C PRO A 10 8.54 -17.05 -1.78
N MET A 11 7.56 -16.94 -0.88
CA MET A 11 6.50 -15.94 -0.92
C MET A 11 6.57 -15.09 0.36
N MET A 12 6.99 -13.83 0.22
CA MET A 12 7.13 -12.90 1.34
C MET A 12 5.85 -12.13 1.54
N VAL A 13 5.13 -12.41 2.64
CA VAL A 13 3.95 -11.66 3.07
C VAL A 13 4.35 -10.60 4.10
N LYS A 14 3.45 -9.64 4.37
CA LYS A 14 3.75 -8.59 5.36
C LYS A 14 3.57 -9.07 6.81
N SER A 15 2.67 -10.03 7.04
CA SER A 15 2.46 -10.63 8.36
C SER A 15 1.51 -11.83 8.26
N PHE A 16 1.38 -12.60 9.34
CA PHE A 16 0.38 -13.68 9.45
C PHE A 16 -0.76 -13.34 10.42
N GLN A 17 -0.77 -12.15 11.01
CA GLN A 17 -1.78 -11.79 12.01
C GLN A 17 -3.12 -11.34 11.40
N ALA A 18 -3.13 -10.81 10.19
CA ALA A 18 -4.35 -10.40 9.53
C ALA A 18 -4.95 -11.53 8.69
N THR A 19 -6.27 -11.70 8.77
CA THR A 19 -7.04 -12.67 7.96
C THR A 19 -6.89 -12.44 6.46
N TYR A 20 -6.50 -11.24 6.04
CA TYR A 20 -6.14 -10.93 4.67
C TYR A 20 -5.05 -11.86 4.12
N TRP A 21 -3.99 -12.08 4.90
CA TRP A 21 -2.87 -12.94 4.49
C TRP A 21 -3.26 -14.42 4.44
N GLU A 22 -4.22 -14.85 5.27
CA GLU A 22 -4.81 -16.20 5.16
C GLU A 22 -5.54 -16.39 3.83
N ALA A 23 -6.25 -15.37 3.35
CA ALA A 23 -6.90 -15.41 2.06
C ALA A 23 -5.89 -15.43 0.90
N ALA A 24 -4.80 -14.67 1.00
CA ALA A 24 -3.71 -14.70 0.03
C ALA A 24 -3.05 -16.08 -0.04
N MET A 25 -2.78 -16.72 1.12
CA MET A 25 -2.22 -18.08 1.16
C MET A 25 -3.15 -19.11 0.51
N LYS A 26 -4.46 -19.02 0.70
CA LYS A 26 -5.41 -19.91 -0.01
C LYS A 26 -5.35 -19.76 -1.54
N GLY A 27 -5.07 -18.54 -2.01
CA GLY A 27 -4.83 -18.30 -3.44
C GLY A 27 -3.51 -18.94 -3.90
N MET A 28 -2.45 -18.86 -3.09
CA MET A 28 -1.17 -19.52 -3.36
C MET A 28 -1.31 -21.05 -3.36
N ASP A 29 -2.05 -21.63 -2.40
CA ASP A 29 -2.34 -23.07 -2.35
C ASP A 29 -3.00 -23.54 -3.65
N LYS A 30 -4.02 -22.82 -4.08
CA LYS A 30 -4.73 -23.15 -5.32
C LYS A 30 -3.83 -23.04 -6.56
N ALA A 31 -3.03 -21.96 -6.65
CA ALA A 31 -2.10 -21.77 -7.77
C ALA A 31 -1.01 -22.85 -7.78
N ALA A 32 -0.49 -23.22 -6.61
CA ALA A 32 0.51 -24.29 -6.48
C ALA A 32 -0.04 -25.65 -6.95
N GLU A 33 -1.27 -26.00 -6.55
CA GLU A 33 -1.96 -27.20 -6.99
C GLU A 33 -2.18 -27.21 -8.52
N GLU A 34 -2.72 -26.10 -9.07
CA GLU A 34 -3.02 -26.00 -10.52
C GLU A 34 -1.76 -26.03 -11.38
N LEU A 35 -0.66 -25.45 -10.92
CA LEU A 35 0.59 -25.34 -11.68
C LEU A 35 1.56 -26.50 -11.42
N GLY A 36 1.34 -27.31 -10.38
CA GLY A 36 2.25 -28.40 -9.99
C GLY A 36 3.57 -27.88 -9.40
N VAL A 37 3.52 -26.78 -8.62
CA VAL A 37 4.66 -26.18 -7.95
C VAL A 37 4.45 -26.17 -6.43
N THR A 38 5.47 -25.80 -5.69
CA THR A 38 5.40 -25.60 -4.24
C THR A 38 5.79 -24.17 -3.88
N TYR A 39 5.40 -23.72 -2.69
CA TYR A 39 5.81 -22.43 -2.16
C TYR A 39 6.06 -22.51 -0.66
N THR A 40 6.85 -21.58 -0.15
CA THR A 40 7.04 -21.36 1.28
C THR A 40 6.69 -19.91 1.60
N ALA A 41 5.61 -19.69 2.37
CA ALA A 41 5.23 -18.36 2.83
C ALA A 41 6.04 -17.97 4.06
N GLN A 42 6.61 -16.78 4.06
CA GLN A 42 7.34 -16.18 5.18
C GLN A 42 6.92 -14.72 5.35
N GLY A 43 6.96 -14.26 6.60
CA GLY A 43 6.64 -12.87 6.94
C GLY A 43 6.95 -12.59 8.39
N PRO A 44 7.17 -11.33 8.75
CA PRO A 44 7.41 -10.92 10.13
C PRO A 44 6.15 -11.09 11.00
N ASN A 45 6.30 -10.93 12.31
CA ASN A 45 5.18 -10.97 13.24
C ASN A 45 4.21 -9.80 13.07
N SER A 46 4.72 -8.64 12.66
CA SER A 46 3.94 -7.43 12.41
C SER A 46 4.39 -6.77 11.11
N GLU A 47 3.48 -6.07 10.43
CA GLU A 47 3.79 -5.28 9.24
C GLU A 47 4.75 -4.11 9.53
N SER A 48 4.94 -3.75 10.81
CA SER A 48 5.92 -2.77 11.25
C SER A 48 7.34 -3.33 11.47
N ASP A 49 7.50 -4.66 11.44
CA ASP A 49 8.81 -5.32 11.66
C ASP A 49 9.61 -5.37 10.35
N ILE A 50 9.88 -4.19 9.79
CA ILE A 50 10.50 -3.99 8.47
C ILE A 50 11.86 -4.69 8.38
N ALA A 51 12.70 -4.54 9.42
CA ALA A 51 14.03 -5.14 9.44
C ALA A 51 13.99 -6.68 9.39
N ASP A 52 13.02 -7.29 10.05
CA ASP A 52 12.84 -8.74 10.04
C ASP A 52 12.42 -9.22 8.65
N GLN A 53 11.50 -8.50 7.98
CA GLN A 53 11.13 -8.85 6.62
C GLN A 53 12.33 -8.75 5.67
N VAL A 54 13.13 -7.69 5.74
CA VAL A 54 14.34 -7.53 4.91
C VAL A 54 15.33 -8.68 5.13
N ASN A 55 15.51 -9.12 6.37
CA ASN A 55 16.38 -10.26 6.69
C ASN A 55 15.83 -11.57 6.09
N MET A 56 14.52 -11.79 6.15
CA MET A 56 13.86 -12.95 5.54
C MET A 56 14.02 -12.95 4.01
N ILE A 57 13.82 -11.79 3.37
CA ILE A 57 14.02 -11.62 1.92
C ILE A 57 15.46 -11.95 1.54
N ASN A 58 16.45 -11.39 2.24
CA ASN A 58 17.87 -11.66 1.97
C ASN A 58 18.21 -13.16 2.14
N THR A 59 17.62 -13.81 3.14
CA THR A 59 17.80 -15.26 3.35
C THR A 59 17.22 -16.06 2.19
N ALA A 60 16.03 -15.71 1.71
CA ALA A 60 15.41 -16.36 0.56
C ALA A 60 16.25 -16.17 -0.72
N ILE A 61 16.75 -14.96 -0.98
CA ILE A 61 17.62 -14.65 -2.13
C ILE A 61 18.94 -15.42 -2.06
N ALA A 62 19.50 -15.63 -0.86
CA ALA A 62 20.72 -16.39 -0.67
C ALA A 62 20.60 -17.85 -1.12
N ALA A 63 19.40 -18.43 -1.05
CA ALA A 63 19.10 -19.78 -1.54
C ALA A 63 19.02 -19.88 -3.07
N ASN A 64 19.15 -18.78 -3.82
CA ASN A 64 19.05 -18.69 -5.28
C ASN A 64 17.76 -19.31 -5.85
N PRO A 65 16.58 -18.85 -5.42
CA PRO A 65 15.31 -19.36 -5.91
C PRO A 65 15.10 -19.02 -7.39
N VAL A 66 14.24 -19.75 -8.08
CA VAL A 66 13.90 -19.49 -9.48
C VAL A 66 13.02 -18.26 -9.67
N GLY A 67 12.45 -17.73 -8.60
CA GLY A 67 11.65 -16.52 -8.56
C GLY A 67 11.24 -16.23 -7.13
N LEU A 68 10.80 -15.01 -6.86
CA LEU A 68 10.39 -14.50 -5.54
C LEU A 68 9.05 -13.80 -5.65
N GLY A 69 8.08 -14.17 -4.79
CA GLY A 69 6.88 -13.37 -4.56
C GLY A 69 7.08 -12.43 -3.38
N LEU A 70 6.74 -11.16 -3.52
CA LEU A 70 7.01 -10.14 -2.52
C LEU A 70 5.83 -9.17 -2.31
N ALA A 71 5.33 -9.09 -1.07
CA ALA A 71 4.55 -7.98 -0.56
C ALA A 71 5.39 -7.22 0.46
N ALA A 72 5.95 -6.08 0.09
CA ALA A 72 6.89 -5.34 0.93
C ALA A 72 6.19 -4.53 2.03
N CYS A 73 6.67 -4.63 3.27
CA CYS A 73 6.23 -3.76 4.37
C CYS A 73 6.65 -2.30 4.16
N ASP A 74 7.84 -2.09 3.59
CA ASP A 74 8.40 -0.78 3.27
C ASP A 74 9.12 -0.82 1.93
N THR A 75 8.79 0.11 1.03
CA THR A 75 9.30 0.09 -0.35
C THR A 75 10.76 0.53 -0.46
N SER A 76 11.22 1.38 0.43
CA SER A 76 12.60 1.90 0.41
C SER A 76 13.60 0.90 0.98
N SER A 77 13.21 0.14 1.99
CA SER A 77 14.06 -0.82 2.70
C SER A 77 14.41 -2.05 1.87
N VAL A 78 13.62 -2.38 0.83
CA VAL A 78 13.83 -3.57 -0.01
C VAL A 78 14.66 -3.32 -1.27
N GLN A 79 15.03 -2.07 -1.56
CA GLN A 79 15.74 -1.70 -2.79
C GLN A 79 17.06 -2.48 -2.98
N GLY A 80 17.86 -2.61 -1.92
CA GLY A 80 19.11 -3.36 -1.96
C GLY A 80 18.92 -4.87 -2.21
N ALA A 81 17.84 -5.45 -1.67
CA ALA A 81 17.50 -6.84 -1.93
C ALA A 81 17.02 -7.04 -3.38
N LEU A 82 16.25 -6.10 -3.92
CA LEU A 82 15.82 -6.13 -5.31
C LEU A 82 17.00 -5.98 -6.29
N GLN A 83 17.97 -5.12 -5.98
CA GLN A 83 19.21 -5.03 -6.77
C GLN A 83 19.95 -6.36 -6.77
N THR A 84 20.02 -7.04 -5.62
CA THR A 84 20.62 -8.38 -5.54
C THR A 84 19.85 -9.40 -6.38
N CYS A 85 18.53 -9.30 -6.48
CA CYS A 85 17.73 -10.13 -7.39
C CYS A 85 18.13 -9.90 -8.86
N VAL A 86 18.30 -8.63 -9.28
CA VAL A 86 18.78 -8.29 -10.63
C VAL A 86 20.15 -8.94 -10.90
N ASP A 87 21.10 -8.74 -9.99
CA ASP A 87 22.47 -9.23 -10.12
C ASP A 87 22.54 -10.77 -10.23
N LYS A 88 21.58 -11.46 -9.62
CA LYS A 88 21.46 -12.92 -9.62
C LYS A 88 20.51 -13.46 -10.70
N GLY A 89 19.80 -12.61 -11.41
CA GLY A 89 18.80 -13.01 -12.40
C GLY A 89 17.56 -13.66 -11.79
N ILE A 90 17.20 -13.30 -10.56
CA ILE A 90 16.00 -13.80 -9.84
C ILE A 90 14.83 -12.86 -10.15
N PRO A 91 13.82 -13.28 -10.93
CA PRO A 91 12.63 -12.45 -11.20
C PRO A 91 11.78 -12.30 -9.93
N VAL A 92 11.28 -11.08 -9.70
CA VAL A 92 10.37 -10.79 -8.59
C VAL A 92 8.98 -10.46 -9.13
N VAL A 93 7.95 -11.08 -8.54
CA VAL A 93 6.55 -10.69 -8.70
C VAL A 93 6.11 -10.03 -7.41
N THR A 94 5.70 -8.76 -7.50
CA THR A 94 5.09 -8.09 -6.34
C THR A 94 3.59 -8.35 -6.30
N PHE A 95 3.04 -8.46 -5.09
CA PHE A 95 1.61 -8.61 -4.87
C PHE A 95 1.16 -7.77 -3.68
N ASP A 96 -0.11 -7.37 -3.64
CA ASP A 96 -0.70 -6.45 -2.67
C ASP A 96 -0.11 -5.05 -2.72
N THR A 97 1.21 -4.93 -2.64
CA THR A 97 1.93 -3.66 -2.63
C THR A 97 2.97 -3.64 -3.74
N GLY A 98 2.89 -2.65 -4.61
CA GLY A 98 3.93 -2.32 -5.58
C GLY A 98 5.16 -1.70 -4.89
N ILE A 99 6.24 -1.57 -5.64
CA ILE A 99 7.48 -0.98 -5.14
C ILE A 99 7.85 0.20 -6.03
N ALA A 100 7.68 1.41 -5.48
CA ALA A 100 8.12 2.61 -6.16
C ALA A 100 9.64 2.57 -6.39
N ASP A 101 10.07 3.06 -7.54
CA ASP A 101 11.49 3.18 -7.90
C ASP A 101 12.27 1.85 -7.79
N ALA A 102 11.60 0.71 -8.01
CA ALA A 102 12.27 -0.59 -8.04
C ALA A 102 13.41 -0.59 -9.07
N PRO A 103 14.58 -1.21 -8.78
CA PRO A 103 15.66 -1.33 -9.75
C PRO A 103 15.14 -1.93 -11.06
N GLU A 104 15.57 -1.35 -12.19
CA GLU A 104 15.14 -1.80 -13.51
C GLU A 104 15.41 -3.30 -13.71
N GLY A 105 14.39 -4.02 -14.16
CA GLY A 105 14.47 -5.47 -14.39
C GLY A 105 14.31 -6.34 -13.14
N SER A 106 14.14 -5.78 -11.94
CA SER A 106 13.90 -6.56 -10.73
C SER A 106 12.46 -7.10 -10.65
N VAL A 107 11.47 -6.24 -10.84
CA VAL A 107 10.04 -6.61 -10.79
C VAL A 107 9.54 -6.89 -12.20
N VAL A 108 9.12 -8.12 -12.45
CA VAL A 108 8.63 -8.56 -13.76
C VAL A 108 7.11 -8.46 -13.90
N CYS A 109 6.39 -8.42 -12.78
CA CYS A 109 4.95 -8.27 -12.73
C CYS A 109 4.52 -7.76 -11.36
N GLU A 110 3.48 -6.91 -11.35
CA GLU A 110 2.82 -6.44 -10.14
C GLU A 110 1.35 -6.87 -10.17
N VAL A 111 0.86 -7.44 -9.06
CA VAL A 111 -0.53 -7.88 -8.88
C VAL A 111 -1.09 -7.18 -7.65
N CYS A 112 -1.78 -6.08 -7.85
CA CYS A 112 -2.35 -5.29 -6.74
C CYS A 112 -3.71 -4.68 -7.10
N THR A 113 -4.34 -4.09 -6.09
CA THR A 113 -5.49 -3.20 -6.27
C THR A 113 -5.00 -1.88 -6.88
N ASP A 114 -5.79 -1.26 -7.75
CA ASP A 114 -5.63 0.17 -8.05
C ASP A 114 -6.01 0.98 -6.81
N ASN A 115 -5.00 1.28 -5.99
CA ASN A 115 -5.20 1.88 -4.67
C ASN A 115 -5.62 3.35 -4.75
N ASN A 116 -5.15 4.10 -5.75
CA ASN A 116 -5.61 5.47 -6.00
C ASN A 116 -7.10 5.48 -6.34
N GLN A 117 -7.52 4.60 -7.26
CA GLN A 117 -8.93 4.48 -7.63
C GLN A 117 -9.78 4.02 -6.44
N ALA A 118 -9.30 3.08 -5.62
CA ALA A 118 -10.02 2.62 -4.43
C ALA A 118 -10.24 3.75 -3.42
N GLY A 119 -9.22 4.59 -3.17
CA GLY A 119 -9.35 5.80 -2.35
C GLY A 119 -10.35 6.80 -2.93
N SER A 120 -10.27 7.06 -4.22
CA SER A 120 -11.19 7.95 -4.94
C SER A 120 -12.65 7.49 -4.82
N VAL A 121 -12.92 6.20 -5.03
CA VAL A 121 -14.25 5.60 -4.87
C VAL A 121 -14.77 5.74 -3.44
N ALA A 122 -13.91 5.61 -2.43
CA ALA A 122 -14.30 5.83 -1.04
C ALA A 122 -14.75 7.28 -0.80
N ALA A 123 -14.02 8.27 -1.31
CA ALA A 123 -14.39 9.68 -1.24
C ALA A 123 -15.70 9.98 -1.98
N GLU A 124 -15.88 9.44 -3.20
CA GLU A 124 -17.10 9.60 -3.99
C GLU A 124 -18.35 9.03 -3.29
N ASN A 125 -18.19 7.94 -2.55
CA ASN A 125 -19.29 7.35 -1.80
C ASN A 125 -19.54 8.05 -0.45
N MET A 126 -18.52 8.60 0.19
CA MET A 126 -18.66 9.33 1.45
C MET A 126 -19.26 10.73 1.24
N TYR A 127 -18.81 11.45 0.20
CA TYR A 127 -19.14 12.85 0.01
C TYR A 127 -20.65 13.14 -0.02
N PRO A 128 -21.50 12.40 -0.73
CA PRO A 128 -22.95 12.60 -0.73
C PRO A 128 -23.59 12.56 0.66
N ALA A 129 -23.01 11.80 1.59
CA ALA A 129 -23.51 11.68 2.96
C ALA A 129 -23.13 12.87 3.86
N ILE A 130 -22.07 13.61 3.52
CA ILE A 130 -21.53 14.71 4.35
C ILE A 130 -21.67 16.09 3.72
N LYS A 131 -21.98 16.22 2.44
CA LYS A 131 -22.04 17.52 1.74
C LYS A 131 -23.04 18.49 2.35
N ASP A 132 -24.20 18.01 2.81
CA ASP A 132 -25.19 18.86 3.47
C ASP A 132 -24.71 19.35 4.84
N VAL A 133 -23.89 18.56 5.54
CA VAL A 133 -23.24 18.98 6.78
C VAL A 133 -22.25 20.10 6.49
N ILE A 134 -21.42 19.95 5.45
CA ILE A 134 -20.45 20.96 5.01
C ILE A 134 -21.17 22.24 4.56
N ALA A 135 -22.23 22.11 3.78
CA ALA A 135 -22.98 23.26 3.24
C ALA A 135 -23.66 24.11 4.32
N ASN A 136 -24.16 23.49 5.39
CA ASN A 136 -24.95 24.14 6.45
C ASN A 136 -24.15 24.38 7.74
N ALA A 137 -22.85 24.12 7.77
CA ALA A 137 -22.03 24.35 8.96
C ALA A 137 -21.84 25.86 9.21
N ASP A 138 -22.02 26.29 10.46
CA ASP A 138 -21.72 27.66 10.90
C ASP A 138 -20.23 27.92 11.11
N GLY A 139 -19.38 26.92 10.90
CA GLY A 139 -17.94 26.99 11.09
C GLY A 139 -17.20 25.90 10.32
N GLN A 140 -15.92 25.77 10.60
CA GLN A 140 -15.03 24.81 9.95
C GLN A 140 -15.49 23.34 10.19
N VAL A 141 -15.53 22.54 9.14
CA VAL A 141 -15.78 21.09 9.21
C VAL A 141 -14.48 20.33 9.16
N ILE A 142 -14.32 19.34 10.03
CA ILE A 142 -13.13 18.46 10.04
C ILE A 142 -13.53 17.08 9.54
N ILE A 143 -12.83 16.62 8.49
CA ILE A 143 -12.91 15.25 7.99
C ILE A 143 -11.68 14.50 8.49
N GLY A 144 -11.88 13.50 9.37
CA GLY A 144 -10.80 12.65 9.85
C GLY A 144 -10.51 11.51 8.87
N GLU A 145 -9.26 11.38 8.47
CA GLU A 145 -8.73 10.22 7.73
C GLU A 145 -7.68 9.52 8.57
N VAL A 146 -7.77 8.20 8.69
CA VAL A 146 -6.80 7.39 9.43
C VAL A 146 -6.19 6.37 8.48
N ASN A 147 -4.90 6.52 8.21
CA ASN A 147 -4.12 5.58 7.41
C ASN A 147 -3.27 4.70 8.32
N GLN A 148 -3.12 3.42 7.95
CA GLN A 148 -2.37 2.44 8.72
C GLN A 148 -0.90 2.86 8.92
N ASP A 149 -0.27 3.35 7.85
CA ASP A 149 1.13 3.81 7.81
C ASP A 149 1.32 4.88 6.71
N ALA A 150 2.55 5.32 6.54
CA ALA A 150 2.98 6.23 5.48
C ALA A 150 4.21 5.67 4.71
N THR A 151 4.44 4.36 4.75
CA THR A 151 5.62 3.69 4.17
C THR A 151 5.28 2.62 3.13
N GLY A 152 4.10 2.00 3.22
CA GLY A 152 3.59 1.05 2.25
C GLY A 152 2.93 1.76 1.07
N LEU A 153 3.40 1.49 -0.16
CA LEU A 153 2.91 2.17 -1.36
C LEU A 153 1.39 2.06 -1.54
N ASN A 154 0.81 0.89 -1.25
CA ASN A 154 -0.64 0.68 -1.33
C ASN A 154 -1.43 1.57 -0.37
N ILE A 155 -0.92 1.80 0.84
CA ILE A 155 -1.55 2.68 1.83
C ILE A 155 -1.39 4.14 1.43
N GLN A 156 -0.18 4.53 1.00
CA GLN A 156 0.10 5.86 0.47
C GLN A 156 -0.85 6.23 -0.68
N GLN A 157 -0.97 5.37 -1.68
CA GLN A 157 -1.82 5.59 -2.85
C GLN A 157 -3.31 5.66 -2.48
N ARG A 158 -3.77 4.79 -1.57
CA ARG A 158 -5.18 4.76 -1.16
C ARG A 158 -5.56 6.01 -0.38
N GLY A 159 -4.72 6.41 0.58
CA GLY A 159 -4.93 7.65 1.35
C GLY A 159 -4.87 8.89 0.45
N THR A 160 -3.85 9.02 -0.38
CA THR A 160 -3.72 10.16 -1.31
C THR A 160 -4.88 10.21 -2.31
N GLY A 161 -5.32 9.05 -2.84
CA GLY A 161 -6.48 8.98 -3.73
C GLY A 161 -7.77 9.45 -3.07
N PHE A 162 -8.00 9.11 -1.80
CA PHE A 162 -9.13 9.63 -1.01
C PHE A 162 -9.01 11.14 -0.81
N ILE A 163 -7.85 11.64 -0.36
CA ILE A 163 -7.64 13.06 -0.08
C ILE A 163 -7.87 13.89 -1.34
N ASN A 164 -7.24 13.55 -2.45
CA ASN A 164 -7.30 14.33 -3.69
C ASN A 164 -8.73 14.35 -4.26
N LYS A 165 -9.44 13.22 -4.25
CA LYS A 165 -10.83 13.18 -4.69
C LYS A 165 -11.76 13.95 -3.74
N MET A 166 -11.55 13.90 -2.44
CA MET A 166 -12.33 14.66 -1.47
C MET A 166 -12.12 16.17 -1.67
N ILE A 167 -10.88 16.62 -1.89
CA ILE A 167 -10.56 18.00 -2.23
C ILE A 167 -11.31 18.44 -3.49
N GLU A 168 -11.27 17.63 -4.56
CA GLU A 168 -11.98 17.90 -5.82
C GLU A 168 -13.48 18.11 -5.58
N LEU A 169 -14.13 17.22 -4.81
CA LEU A 169 -15.55 17.27 -4.55
C LEU A 169 -15.96 18.48 -3.69
N ILE A 170 -15.18 18.80 -2.66
CA ILE A 170 -15.38 19.97 -1.79
C ILE A 170 -15.29 21.25 -2.60
N LYS A 171 -14.26 21.37 -3.44
CA LYS A 171 -14.04 22.55 -4.28
C LYS A 171 -15.10 22.69 -5.37
N ALA A 172 -15.64 21.60 -5.90
CA ALA A 172 -16.73 21.63 -6.88
C ALA A 172 -18.01 22.25 -6.29
N ASP A 173 -18.22 22.15 -4.99
CA ASP A 173 -19.34 22.81 -4.27
C ASP A 173 -18.98 24.23 -3.77
N GLY A 174 -17.83 24.79 -4.21
CA GLY A 174 -17.41 26.17 -3.94
C GLY A 174 -16.86 26.42 -2.53
N LYS A 175 -16.42 25.36 -1.84
CA LYS A 175 -15.82 25.41 -0.51
C LYS A 175 -14.30 25.34 -0.58
N THR A 176 -13.63 26.00 0.37
CA THR A 176 -12.17 25.96 0.51
C THR A 176 -11.74 24.79 1.38
N VAL A 177 -10.56 24.22 1.10
CA VAL A 177 -10.09 23.02 1.79
C VAL A 177 -8.60 23.11 2.13
N ALA A 178 -8.26 22.72 3.36
CA ALA A 178 -6.90 22.51 3.84
C ALA A 178 -6.67 21.04 4.20
N VAL A 179 -5.42 20.61 4.14
CA VAL A 179 -4.99 19.28 4.60
C VAL A 179 -3.95 19.45 5.70
N LYS A 180 -4.10 18.71 6.80
CA LYS A 180 -3.15 18.71 7.92
C LYS A 180 -2.92 17.33 8.49
N GLY A 181 -1.85 17.18 9.28
CA GLY A 181 -1.55 15.95 10.01
C GLY A 181 -0.26 15.31 9.56
N ASN A 182 -0.29 14.06 9.13
CA ASN A 182 0.91 13.34 8.71
C ASN A 182 1.59 14.02 7.51
N GLU A 183 2.88 14.27 7.62
CA GLU A 183 3.69 15.05 6.67
C GLU A 183 3.67 14.47 5.25
N PHE A 184 3.74 13.14 5.11
CA PHE A 184 3.68 12.50 3.80
C PHE A 184 2.41 12.86 3.06
N TYR A 185 1.25 12.68 3.69
CA TYR A 185 -0.06 12.91 3.06
C TYR A 185 -0.34 14.39 2.82
N VAL A 186 0.12 15.26 3.72
CA VAL A 186 0.03 16.72 3.52
C VAL A 186 0.82 17.15 2.29
N ASN A 187 2.03 16.63 2.12
CA ASN A 187 2.88 16.95 0.96
C ASN A 187 2.41 16.31 -0.34
N ALA A 188 1.71 15.16 -0.26
CA ALA A 188 1.16 14.45 -1.42
C ALA A 188 -0.23 14.95 -1.84
N ALA A 189 -0.88 15.78 -1.01
CA ALA A 189 -2.20 16.32 -1.32
C ALA A 189 -2.12 17.35 -2.45
N GLU A 190 -3.00 17.19 -3.44
CA GLU A 190 -3.07 18.05 -4.61
C GLU A 190 -4.33 18.93 -4.57
N GLY A 191 -4.16 20.22 -4.79
CA GLY A 191 -5.27 21.15 -5.00
C GLY A 191 -5.91 21.72 -3.73
N ALA A 192 -5.37 21.46 -2.52
CA ALA A 192 -5.73 22.23 -1.33
C ALA A 192 -5.43 23.72 -1.57
N ASP A 193 -6.36 24.60 -1.19
CA ASP A 193 -6.33 26.01 -1.59
C ASP A 193 -6.51 26.99 -0.45
N ALA A 194 -6.44 26.52 0.79
CA ALA A 194 -6.55 27.36 1.99
C ALA A 194 -5.53 26.96 3.07
N GLU A 195 -5.20 27.91 3.91
CA GLU A 195 -4.55 27.61 5.18
C GLU A 195 -5.56 27.03 6.17
N GLU A 196 -5.10 26.24 7.15
CA GLU A 196 -5.99 25.57 8.11
C GLU A 196 -7.01 26.50 8.77
N ALA A 197 -6.54 27.71 9.16
CA ALA A 197 -7.38 28.68 9.88
C ALA A 197 -8.51 29.30 9.05
N ASP A 198 -8.35 29.30 7.72
CA ASP A 198 -9.23 29.99 6.77
C ASP A 198 -10.09 29.02 5.93
N ALA A 199 -9.85 27.71 6.08
CA ALA A 199 -10.54 26.70 5.30
C ALA A 199 -11.97 26.45 5.81
N ASP A 200 -12.93 26.29 4.91
CA ASP A 200 -14.27 25.77 5.24
C ASP A 200 -14.21 24.31 5.73
N VAL A 201 -13.31 23.53 5.13
CA VAL A 201 -13.10 22.11 5.45
C VAL A 201 -11.62 21.83 5.67
N VAL A 202 -11.33 21.06 6.71
CA VAL A 202 -9.98 20.54 6.97
C VAL A 202 -10.01 19.02 6.91
N ILE A 203 -9.20 18.44 6.02
CA ILE A 203 -8.92 17.00 6.03
C ILE A 203 -7.76 16.76 7.00
N GLN A 204 -8.06 16.14 8.13
CA GLN A 204 -7.07 15.81 9.16
C GLN A 204 -6.61 14.37 9.01
N VAL A 205 -5.37 14.19 8.59
CA VAL A 205 -4.77 12.87 8.34
C VAL A 205 -3.97 12.40 9.55
N ALA A 206 -4.38 11.26 10.11
CA ALA A 206 -3.69 10.60 11.20
C ALA A 206 -3.07 9.28 10.74
N VAL A 207 -1.83 9.04 11.18
CA VAL A 207 -1.17 7.74 11.10
C VAL A 207 -0.91 7.32 12.54
N PRO A 208 -1.51 6.22 13.03
CA PRO A 208 -1.32 5.76 14.41
C PRO A 208 0.16 5.45 14.66
N ALA A 209 0.62 5.76 15.88
CA ALA A 209 1.92 5.28 16.32
C ALA A 209 1.91 3.74 16.31
N GLN A 210 2.88 3.14 15.64
CA GLN A 210 3.04 1.69 15.63
C GLN A 210 3.30 1.22 17.07
N THR A 211 2.36 0.48 17.63
CA THR A 211 2.59 -0.18 18.92
C THR A 211 3.35 -1.46 18.66
N THR A 212 4.56 -1.51 19.16
CA THR A 212 5.40 -2.72 19.19
C THR A 212 4.81 -3.77 20.10
#